data_422cbc1f21a61629b5e201edb2692315
#
_entry.id   422cbc1f21a61629b5e201edb2692315
#
_cell.length_a   1.000
_cell.length_b   1.000
_cell.length_c   1.000
_cell.angle_alpha   90.00
_cell.angle_beta   90.00
_cell.angle_gamma   90.00
#
_symmetry.space_group_name_H-M   'P 1'
#
loop_
_entity.id
_entity.type
_entity.pdbx_description
1 polymer ?
#
loop_
_entity_poly.entity_id
_entity_poly.type
_entity_poly.pdbx_seq_one_letter_code
_entity_poly.pdbx_strand_id
1 'polypeptide(L)'
;MFTASELLDKINSHIADLQFERTPKGLYDPVAYVLSMGGKRIRPVLMLMAYNLYKEDVRPVFSPATGIEVYHNYTLLHDDLMDRADKRRGKETVHKVWNDNTAILSGDAMLVLAYQFMAECPAAVSYTHLRAHETGRNLV
;
A
#
# COMPACT_ATOMS: atom_id res chain seq x y z
N MET A 1 23.45 6.22 5.77
CA MET A 1 22.57 5.24 5.10
C MET A 1 21.89 4.41 6.16
N PHE A 2 20.58 4.22 6.04
CA PHE A 2 19.81 3.42 6.99
C PHE A 2 19.91 1.93 6.67
N THR A 3 19.83 1.11 7.72
CA THR A 3 19.69 -0.35 7.56
C THR A 3 18.27 -0.72 7.12
N ALA A 4 18.09 -1.93 6.59
CA ALA A 4 16.75 -2.42 6.23
C ALA A 4 15.79 -2.44 7.44
N SER A 5 16.31 -2.78 8.63
CA SER A 5 15.52 -2.78 9.86
C SER A 5 15.07 -1.37 10.25
N GLU A 6 15.94 -0.37 10.16
CA GLU A 6 15.60 1.02 10.43
C GLU A 6 14.56 1.54 9.45
N LEU A 7 14.67 1.20 8.16
CA LEU A 7 13.68 1.59 7.15
C LEU A 7 12.35 0.88 7.36
N LEU A 8 12.37 -0.37 7.79
CA LEU A 8 11.16 -1.11 8.15
C LEU A 8 10.42 -0.42 9.30
N ASP A 9 11.15 -0.03 10.35
CA ASP A 9 10.56 0.67 11.49
C ASP A 9 9.96 2.02 11.08
N LYS A 10 10.66 2.76 10.23
CA LYS A 10 10.19 4.05 9.70
C LYS A 10 8.90 3.91 8.91
N ILE A 11 8.83 2.96 7.98
CA ILE A 11 7.65 2.78 7.16
C ILE A 11 6.46 2.23 7.98
N ASN A 12 6.71 1.34 8.92
CA ASN A 12 5.66 0.83 9.80
C ASN A 12 5.09 1.94 10.67
N SER A 13 5.92 2.83 11.22
CA SER A 13 5.47 3.99 11.99
C SER A 13 4.64 4.93 11.11
N HIS A 14 5.08 5.17 9.87
CA HIS A 14 4.34 6.01 8.93
C HIS A 14 2.96 5.42 8.62
N ILE A 15 2.88 4.12 8.33
CA ILE A 15 1.61 3.44 8.04
C ILE A 15 0.69 3.46 9.27
N ALA A 16 1.24 3.25 10.47
CA ALA A 16 0.46 3.28 11.70
C ALA A 16 -0.11 4.67 12.00
N ASP A 17 0.60 5.73 11.63
CA ASP A 17 0.16 7.13 11.81
C ASP A 17 -0.87 7.57 10.77
N LEU A 18 -1.07 6.80 9.70
CA LEU A 18 -2.10 7.08 8.71
C LEU A 18 -3.47 6.84 9.33
N GLN A 19 -4.25 7.91 9.41
CA GLN A 19 -5.61 7.82 9.92
C GLN A 19 -6.56 7.48 8.77
N PHE A 20 -7.04 6.23 8.77
CA PHE A 20 -8.06 5.79 7.81
C PHE A 20 -9.47 6.02 8.36
N GLU A 21 -9.65 6.99 9.27
CA GLU A 21 -10.96 7.41 9.75
C GLU A 21 -11.68 8.21 8.68
N ARG A 22 -12.09 7.51 7.65
CA ARG A 22 -12.85 8.09 6.53
C ARG A 22 -14.27 7.55 6.55
N THR A 23 -15.20 8.33 6.03
CA THR A 23 -16.57 7.89 5.80
C THR A 23 -16.76 7.51 4.33
N PRO A 24 -17.56 6.49 4.05
CA PRO A 24 -18.29 5.63 4.99
C PRO A 24 -17.38 4.62 5.70
N LYS A 25 -17.61 4.41 7.00
CA LYS A 25 -16.79 3.50 7.81
C LYS A 25 -16.80 2.07 7.28
N GLY A 26 -17.93 1.59 6.83
CA GLY A 26 -18.04 0.25 6.28
C GLY A 26 -17.13 -0.01 5.07
N LEU A 27 -16.69 1.04 4.39
CA LEU A 27 -15.74 0.96 3.28
C LEU A 27 -14.28 1.02 3.77
N TYR A 28 -13.98 1.90 4.72
CA TYR A 28 -12.59 2.18 5.11
C TYR A 28 -12.11 1.42 6.36
N ASP A 29 -13.01 0.97 7.24
CA ASP A 29 -12.61 0.13 8.38
C ASP A 29 -11.92 -1.17 7.94
N PRO A 30 -12.39 -1.88 6.89
CA PRO A 30 -11.66 -3.04 6.38
C PRO A 30 -10.29 -2.70 5.84
N VAL A 31 -10.09 -1.51 5.26
CA VAL A 31 -8.78 -1.05 4.78
C VAL A 31 -7.81 -0.93 5.97
N ALA A 32 -8.23 -0.25 7.03
CA ALA A 32 -7.44 -0.13 8.26
C ALA A 32 -7.14 -1.50 8.86
N TYR A 33 -8.12 -2.39 8.88
CA TYR A 33 -7.96 -3.76 9.37
C TYR A 33 -6.88 -4.52 8.60
N VAL A 34 -6.92 -4.49 7.26
CA VAL A 34 -5.94 -5.18 6.41
C VAL A 34 -4.54 -4.63 6.65
N LEU A 35 -4.38 -3.32 6.68
CA LEU A 35 -3.08 -2.69 6.89
C LEU A 35 -2.54 -2.95 8.30
N SER A 36 -3.41 -3.12 9.30
CA SER A 36 -3.02 -3.45 10.66
C SER A 36 -2.52 -4.89 10.84
N MET A 37 -2.79 -5.78 9.89
CA MET A 37 -2.31 -7.16 9.94
C MET A 37 -0.79 -7.26 9.90
N GLY A 38 -0.10 -6.20 9.51
CA GLY A 38 1.34 -6.18 9.37
C GLY A 38 1.82 -6.87 8.11
N GLY A 39 3.00 -7.43 8.20
CA GLY A 39 3.68 -8.10 7.08
C GLY A 39 5.15 -7.72 7.03
N LYS A 40 5.87 -8.35 6.11
CA LYS A 40 7.33 -8.13 5.98
C LYS A 40 7.69 -6.78 5.37
N ARG A 41 6.74 -6.07 4.76
CA ARG A 41 6.93 -4.77 4.12
C ARG A 41 8.12 -4.73 3.15
N ILE A 42 8.40 -5.82 2.46
CA ILE A 42 9.57 -5.95 1.58
C ILE A 42 9.54 -4.89 0.47
N ARG A 43 8.38 -4.69 -0.17
CA ARG A 43 8.24 -3.76 -1.28
C ARG A 43 8.52 -2.31 -0.90
N PRO A 44 7.87 -1.75 0.13
CA PRO A 44 8.19 -0.39 0.55
C PRO A 44 9.62 -0.25 1.06
N VAL A 45 10.15 -1.22 1.80
CA VAL A 45 11.54 -1.18 2.28
C VAL A 45 12.53 -1.14 1.13
N LEU A 46 12.33 -1.97 0.09
CA LEU A 46 13.18 -1.94 -1.11
C LEU A 46 13.15 -0.58 -1.82
N MET A 47 11.97 0.04 -1.91
CA MET A 47 11.86 1.39 -2.49
C MET A 47 12.64 2.40 -1.66
N LEU A 48 12.50 2.37 -0.33
CA LEU A 48 13.23 3.26 0.56
C LEU A 48 14.74 3.03 0.47
N MET A 49 15.18 1.78 0.39
CA MET A 49 16.60 1.44 0.23
C MET A 49 17.17 2.02 -1.07
N ALA A 50 16.45 1.83 -2.18
CA ALA A 50 16.88 2.35 -3.48
C ALA A 50 17.00 3.88 -3.46
N TYR A 51 16.04 4.57 -2.87
CA TYR A 51 16.09 6.02 -2.74
C TYR A 51 17.22 6.46 -1.80
N ASN A 52 17.45 5.74 -0.71
CA ASN A 52 18.49 6.06 0.28
C ASN A 52 19.92 5.92 -0.27
N LEU A 53 20.10 5.23 -1.40
CA LEU A 53 21.40 5.21 -2.09
C LEU A 53 21.80 6.59 -2.60
N TYR A 54 20.85 7.47 -2.87
CA TYR A 54 21.08 8.78 -3.47
C TYR A 54 20.75 9.96 -2.56
N LYS A 55 19.86 9.73 -1.57
CA LYS A 55 19.36 10.77 -0.67
C LYS A 55 19.33 10.25 0.76
N GLU A 56 19.82 11.06 1.71
CA GLU A 56 19.83 10.67 3.12
C GLU A 56 18.44 10.68 3.74
N ASP A 57 17.61 11.68 3.40
CA ASP A 57 16.25 11.81 3.91
C ASP A 57 15.27 11.04 3.03
N VAL A 58 14.73 9.96 3.57
CA VAL A 58 13.79 9.06 2.84
C VAL A 58 12.33 9.47 2.98
N ARG A 59 12.00 10.47 3.81
CA ARG A 59 10.62 10.91 4.03
C ARG A 59 9.88 11.30 2.75
N PRO A 60 10.52 11.95 1.75
CA PRO A 60 9.82 12.31 0.51
C PRO A 60 9.19 11.14 -0.25
N VAL A 61 9.65 9.90 -0.01
CA VAL A 61 9.12 8.72 -0.70
C VAL A 61 8.30 7.79 0.21
N PHE A 62 7.94 8.23 1.41
CA PHE A 62 7.06 7.46 2.28
C PHE A 62 5.67 7.24 1.66
N SER A 63 5.09 8.26 1.05
CA SER A 63 3.78 8.13 0.40
C SER A 63 3.80 7.13 -0.76
N PRO A 64 4.69 7.24 -1.76
CA PRO A 64 4.73 6.23 -2.83
C PRO A 64 5.11 4.84 -2.31
N ALA A 65 5.96 4.71 -1.30
CA ALA A 65 6.26 3.42 -0.67
C ALA A 65 5.02 2.83 -0.01
N THR A 66 4.23 3.66 0.67
CA THR A 66 2.93 3.26 1.23
C THR A 66 1.96 2.85 0.11
N GLY A 67 1.93 3.57 -0.99
CA GLY A 67 1.11 3.25 -2.14
C GLY A 67 1.38 1.86 -2.70
N ILE A 68 2.64 1.47 -2.83
CA ILE A 68 3.02 0.12 -3.27
C ILE A 68 2.53 -0.94 -2.28
N GLU A 69 2.65 -0.69 -0.98
CA GLU A 69 2.19 -1.62 0.03
C GLU A 69 0.67 -1.73 0.06
N VAL A 70 -0.05 -0.63 -0.06
CA VAL A 70 -1.52 -0.63 -0.17
C VAL A 70 -1.96 -1.39 -1.42
N TYR A 71 -1.32 -1.17 -2.55
CA TYR A 71 -1.60 -1.92 -3.77
C TYR A 71 -1.40 -3.43 -3.58
N HIS A 72 -0.30 -3.82 -2.95
CA HIS A 72 -0.03 -5.23 -2.66
C HIS A 72 -1.13 -5.84 -1.77
N ASN A 73 -1.51 -5.15 -0.71
CA ASN A 73 -2.58 -5.61 0.19
C ASN A 73 -3.95 -5.66 -0.49
N TYR A 74 -4.21 -4.76 -1.44
CA TYR A 74 -5.39 -4.83 -2.29
C TYR A 74 -5.44 -6.14 -3.06
N THR A 75 -4.36 -6.54 -3.69
CA THR A 75 -4.31 -7.81 -4.43
C THR A 75 -4.54 -9.00 -3.50
N LEU A 76 -3.96 -8.98 -2.32
CA LEU A 76 -4.15 -10.05 -1.33
C LEU A 76 -5.59 -10.14 -0.84
N LEU A 77 -6.24 -9.00 -0.63
CA LEU A 77 -7.64 -8.94 -0.19
C LEU A 77 -8.58 -9.59 -1.21
N HIS A 78 -8.40 -9.27 -2.48
CA HIS A 78 -9.21 -9.85 -3.55
C HIS A 78 -8.87 -11.33 -3.79
N ASP A 79 -7.59 -11.70 -3.73
CA ASP A 79 -7.17 -13.09 -3.84
C ASP A 79 -7.78 -13.96 -2.74
N ASP A 80 -7.78 -13.47 -1.50
CA ASP A 80 -8.38 -14.19 -0.37
C ASP A 80 -9.88 -14.42 -0.58
N LEU A 81 -10.57 -13.44 -1.13
CA LEU A 81 -11.99 -13.59 -1.46
C LEU A 81 -12.20 -14.61 -2.57
N MET A 82 -11.43 -14.54 -3.64
CA MET A 82 -11.54 -15.46 -4.77
C MET A 82 -11.19 -16.90 -4.39
N ASP A 83 -10.20 -17.07 -3.53
CA ASP A 83 -9.74 -18.37 -3.04
C ASP A 83 -10.56 -18.90 -1.86
N ARG A 84 -11.50 -18.10 -1.34
CA ARG A 84 -12.28 -18.41 -0.13
C ARG A 84 -11.40 -18.72 1.08
N ALA A 85 -10.28 -18.02 1.20
CA ALA A 85 -9.36 -18.20 2.32
C ALA A 85 -9.99 -17.72 3.64
N ASP A 86 -9.83 -18.51 4.70
CA ASP A 86 -10.39 -18.18 6.01
C ASP A 86 -9.51 -17.21 6.81
N LYS A 87 -8.19 -17.31 6.64
CA LYS A 87 -7.22 -16.55 7.43
C LYS A 87 -6.08 -16.02 6.56
N ARG A 88 -5.55 -14.89 6.98
CA ARG A 88 -4.30 -14.32 6.49
C ARG A 88 -3.49 -13.79 7.66
N ARG A 89 -2.21 -14.19 7.76
CA ARG A 89 -1.29 -13.78 8.84
C ARG A 89 -1.89 -14.03 10.23
N GLY A 90 -2.61 -15.16 10.38
CA GLY A 90 -3.23 -15.58 11.63
C GLY A 90 -4.54 -14.88 11.98
N LYS A 91 -5.01 -13.95 11.17
CA LYS A 91 -6.28 -13.22 11.37
C LYS A 91 -7.31 -13.63 10.32
N GLU A 92 -8.58 -13.54 10.67
CA GLU A 92 -9.67 -13.80 9.72
C GLU A 92 -9.61 -12.82 8.55
N THR A 93 -9.92 -13.31 7.36
CA THR A 93 -9.98 -12.50 6.13
C THR A 93 -11.16 -11.54 6.18
N VAL A 94 -11.09 -10.46 5.37
CA VAL A 94 -12.12 -9.41 5.37
C VAL A 94 -13.51 -9.96 5.04
N HIS A 95 -13.62 -10.86 4.06
CA HIS A 95 -14.94 -11.42 3.69
C HIS A 95 -15.54 -12.31 4.80
N LYS A 96 -14.71 -12.80 5.72
CA LYS A 96 -15.18 -13.53 6.91
C LYS A 96 -15.64 -12.58 8.02
N VAL A 97 -14.90 -11.51 8.26
CA VAL A 97 -15.23 -10.52 9.31
C VAL A 97 -16.42 -9.66 8.91
N TRP A 98 -16.48 -9.23 7.64
CA TRP A 98 -17.58 -8.43 7.09
C TRP A 98 -18.44 -9.28 6.17
N ASN A 99 -18.28 -9.12 4.88
CA ASN A 99 -18.95 -9.90 3.85
C ASN A 99 -18.21 -9.77 2.50
N ASP A 100 -18.66 -10.52 1.50
CA ASP A 100 -18.03 -10.54 0.17
C ASP A 100 -18.09 -9.16 -0.51
N ASN A 101 -19.23 -8.49 -0.47
CA ASN A 101 -19.38 -7.16 -1.09
C ASN A 101 -18.45 -6.14 -0.46
N THR A 102 -18.32 -6.15 0.85
CA THR A 102 -17.40 -5.28 1.57
C THR A 102 -15.95 -5.56 1.16
N ALA A 103 -15.56 -6.83 1.01
CA ALA A 103 -14.22 -7.19 0.56
C ALA A 103 -13.95 -6.64 -0.85
N ILE A 104 -14.90 -6.75 -1.76
CA ILE A 104 -14.77 -6.21 -3.13
C ILE A 104 -14.61 -4.70 -3.10
N LEU A 105 -15.54 -4.00 -2.45
CA LEU A 105 -15.58 -2.54 -2.44
C LEU A 105 -14.41 -1.92 -1.70
N SER A 106 -14.03 -2.51 -0.57
CA SER A 106 -12.86 -2.03 0.20
C SER A 106 -11.56 -2.28 -0.55
N GLY A 107 -11.44 -3.39 -1.27
CA GLY A 107 -10.32 -3.64 -2.17
C GLY A 107 -10.25 -2.59 -3.28
N ASP A 108 -11.36 -2.26 -3.90
CA ASP A 108 -11.43 -1.21 -4.92
C ASP A 108 -11.02 0.15 -4.35
N ALA A 109 -11.48 0.48 -3.14
CA ALA A 109 -11.06 1.70 -2.44
C ALA A 109 -9.55 1.70 -2.16
N MET A 110 -8.97 0.56 -1.80
CA MET A 110 -7.52 0.43 -1.61
C MET A 110 -6.75 0.69 -2.90
N LEU A 111 -7.26 0.22 -4.04
CA LEU A 111 -6.64 0.50 -5.34
C LEU A 111 -6.59 2.01 -5.61
N VAL A 112 -7.70 2.72 -5.38
CA VAL A 112 -7.74 4.18 -5.53
C VAL A 112 -6.77 4.86 -4.57
N LEU A 113 -6.75 4.45 -3.30
CA LEU A 113 -5.82 4.97 -2.31
C LEU A 113 -4.36 4.76 -2.70
N ALA A 114 -4.04 3.58 -3.26
CA ALA A 114 -2.68 3.28 -3.72
C ALA A 114 -2.23 4.29 -4.79
N TYR A 115 -3.08 4.60 -5.75
CA TYR A 115 -2.77 5.61 -6.76
C TYR A 115 -2.67 7.02 -6.17
N GLN A 116 -3.51 7.37 -5.20
CA GLN A 116 -3.41 8.65 -4.50
C GLN A 116 -2.06 8.80 -3.79
N PHE A 117 -1.61 7.78 -3.07
CA PHE A 117 -0.30 7.77 -2.42
C PHE A 117 0.85 7.87 -3.44
N MET A 118 0.74 7.16 -4.56
CA MET A 118 1.75 7.25 -5.63
C MET A 118 1.80 8.66 -6.24
N ALA A 119 0.66 9.32 -6.38
CA ALA A 119 0.57 10.67 -6.93
C ALA A 119 1.19 11.73 -6.00
N GLU A 120 1.35 11.44 -4.72
CA GLU A 120 2.05 12.31 -3.75
C GLU A 120 3.58 12.21 -3.86
N CYS A 121 4.09 11.47 -4.83
CA CYS A 121 5.51 11.37 -5.10
C CYS A 121 6.08 12.75 -5.46
N PRO A 122 7.34 13.09 -5.07
CA PRO A 122 8.00 14.31 -5.53
C PRO A 122 7.92 14.45 -7.06
N ALA A 123 7.70 15.67 -7.55
CA ALA A 123 7.41 15.94 -8.96
C ALA A 123 8.40 15.28 -9.93
N ALA A 124 9.70 15.28 -9.61
CA ALA A 124 10.72 14.65 -10.44
C ALA A 124 10.51 13.14 -10.59
N VAL A 125 10.19 12.46 -9.49
CA VAL A 125 9.97 11.00 -9.47
C VAL A 125 8.64 10.66 -10.14
N SER A 126 7.59 11.41 -9.85
CA SER A 126 6.27 11.24 -10.46
C SER A 126 6.34 11.39 -11.99
N TYR A 127 7.02 12.43 -12.46
CA TYR A 127 7.23 12.64 -13.89
C TYR A 127 7.95 11.46 -14.55
N THR A 128 9.01 10.97 -13.92
CA THR A 128 9.82 9.87 -14.46
C THR A 128 9.03 8.58 -14.56
N HIS A 129 8.35 8.18 -13.49
CA HIS A 129 7.64 6.89 -13.43
C HIS A 129 6.33 6.89 -14.20
N LEU A 130 5.45 7.85 -13.96
CA LEU A 130 4.14 7.89 -14.61
C LEU A 130 4.26 8.14 -16.11
N ARG A 131 5.16 9.04 -16.49
CA ARG A 131 5.42 9.35 -17.89
C ARG A 131 6.00 8.15 -18.66
N ALA A 132 6.91 7.40 -18.04
CA ALA A 132 7.48 6.20 -18.64
C ALA A 132 6.39 5.16 -18.93
N HIS A 133 5.44 4.97 -18.01
CA HIS A 133 4.31 4.07 -18.23
C HIS A 133 3.41 4.52 -19.36
N GLU A 134 3.08 5.79 -19.44
CA GLU A 134 2.28 6.34 -20.54
C GLU A 134 2.95 6.16 -21.88
N THR A 135 4.26 6.44 -21.97
CA THR A 135 5.04 6.27 -23.18
C THR A 135 5.04 4.82 -23.64
N GLY A 136 5.23 3.86 -22.73
CA GLY A 136 5.14 2.44 -23.03
C GLY A 136 3.78 2.04 -23.56
N ARG A 137 2.71 2.60 -23.03
CA ARG A 137 1.34 2.36 -23.47
C ARG A 137 1.08 2.92 -24.86
N ASN A 138 1.64 4.08 -25.18
CA ASN A 138 1.43 4.76 -26.46
C ASN A 138 2.25 4.16 -27.60
N LEU A 139 3.27 3.36 -27.31
CA LEU A 139 4.08 2.68 -28.32
C LEU A 139 3.43 1.39 -28.83
N VAL A 140 2.35 0.99 -28.22
CA VAL A 140 1.55 -0.16 -28.64
C VAL A 140 0.36 0.31 -29.46
#